data_87e1218c88707b5cdfb0ec0f9b11b087
#
_entry.id   87e1218c88707b5cdfb0ec0f9b11b087
#
_cell.length_a   1.000
_cell.length_b   1.000
_cell.length_c   1.000
_cell.angle_alpha   90.00
_cell.angle_beta   90.00
_cell.angle_gamma   90.00
#
_symmetry.space_group_name_H-M   'P 1'
#
loop_
_entity.id
_entity.type
_entity.pdbx_description
1 polymer ?
#
loop_
_entity_poly.entity_id
_entity_poly.type
_entity_poly.pdbx_seq_one_letter_code
_entity_poly.pdbx_strand_id
1 'polypeptide(L)'
;NKAFYAGRLEALGLPHQLEHIEAPVRFIPSEQDLESISGKTNQYEARIVAGLAREVYLAYEEEFDPNRTLGVITPYRSQIALIRKELQALAIPALSRISIDTVERYQGSERDVIIYSFCVNHLYQLRFLPNLTEEDGVQIDRKLNVALTRARKQLFITGVPEILSHNSIYQYLLKTIY
;
A
#
# COMPACT_ATOMS: atom_id res chain seq x y z
N ASN A 1 18.52 13.71 0.90
CA ASN A 1 18.52 15.07 0.40
C ASN A 1 17.09 15.53 0.13
N LYS A 2 16.65 16.55 0.85
CA LYS A 2 15.28 17.07 0.79
C LYS A 2 14.86 17.53 -0.60
N ALA A 3 15.76 18.17 -1.34
CA ALA A 3 15.47 18.66 -2.70
C ALA A 3 15.30 17.51 -3.69
N PHE A 4 16.14 16.48 -3.60
CA PHE A 4 16.03 15.29 -4.43
C PHE A 4 14.68 14.58 -4.22
N TYR A 5 14.25 14.50 -3.00
CA TYR A 5 12.98 13.86 -2.66
C TYR A 5 11.78 14.71 -3.02
N ALA A 6 11.85 16.02 -2.86
CA ALA A 6 10.78 16.90 -3.30
C ALA A 6 10.51 16.75 -4.80
N GLY A 7 11.57 16.72 -5.63
CA GLY A 7 11.45 16.49 -7.07
C GLY A 7 10.88 15.11 -7.39
N ARG A 8 11.28 14.10 -6.64
CA ARG A 8 10.75 12.73 -6.81
C ARG A 8 9.29 12.62 -6.42
N LEU A 9 8.90 13.25 -5.32
CA LEU A 9 7.52 13.29 -4.88
C LEU A 9 6.65 14.04 -5.87
N GLU A 10 7.15 15.12 -6.46
CA GLU A 10 6.47 15.83 -7.53
C GLU A 10 6.30 14.97 -8.77
N ALA A 11 7.34 14.26 -9.19
CA ALA A 11 7.27 13.34 -10.31
C ALA A 11 6.25 12.23 -10.09
N LEU A 12 6.07 11.79 -8.85
CA LEU A 12 5.07 10.80 -8.48
C LEU A 12 3.67 11.39 -8.26
N GLY A 13 3.52 12.71 -8.35
CA GLY A 13 2.26 13.40 -8.09
C GLY A 13 1.90 13.48 -6.60
N LEU A 14 2.79 13.09 -5.71
CA LEU A 14 2.55 13.05 -4.27
C LEU A 14 2.18 14.40 -3.66
N PRO A 15 2.92 15.51 -3.93
CA PRO A 15 2.60 16.79 -3.31
C PRO A 15 1.19 17.25 -3.65
N HIS A 16 0.77 17.06 -4.90
CA HIS A 16 -0.57 17.45 -5.33
C HIS A 16 -1.66 16.67 -4.61
N GLN A 17 -1.46 15.37 -4.44
CA GLN A 17 -2.41 14.54 -3.68
C GLN A 17 -2.39 14.89 -2.20
N LEU A 18 -1.21 15.18 -1.65
CA LEU A 18 -1.04 15.53 -0.25
C LEU A 18 -1.70 16.87 0.11
N GLU A 19 -1.73 17.82 -0.82
CA GLU A 19 -2.36 19.14 -0.60
C GLU A 19 -3.87 19.07 -0.44
N HIS A 20 -4.52 18.05 -1.01
CA HIS A 20 -5.96 17.93 -1.03
C HIS A 20 -6.55 16.98 0.01
N ILE A 21 -5.70 16.37 0.85
CA ILE A 21 -6.13 15.33 1.78
C ILE A 21 -5.54 15.62 3.17
N GLU A 22 -6.38 15.68 4.22
CA GLU A 22 -5.96 15.99 5.59
C GLU A 22 -4.93 15.01 6.15
N ALA A 23 -5.05 13.72 5.82
CA ALA A 23 -4.10 12.70 6.21
C ALA A 23 -3.86 11.75 5.04
N PRO A 24 -3.14 12.22 4.00
CA PRO A 24 -3.09 11.51 2.73
C PRO A 24 -2.39 10.16 2.78
N VAL A 25 -1.34 10.04 3.55
CA VAL A 25 -0.59 8.78 3.64
C VAL A 25 -0.27 8.49 5.10
N ARG A 26 -0.67 7.31 5.58
CA ARG A 26 -0.32 6.79 6.89
C ARG A 26 0.37 5.45 6.77
N PHE A 27 1.46 5.28 7.50
CA PHE A 27 2.20 4.03 7.56
C PHE A 27 1.88 3.28 8.85
N ILE A 28 1.50 2.01 8.72
CA ILE A 28 1.25 1.11 9.83
C ILE A 28 2.34 0.04 9.81
N PRO A 29 3.24 0.02 10.81
CA PRO A 29 4.33 -0.95 10.82
C PRO A 29 3.84 -2.37 11.05
N SER A 30 4.45 -3.31 10.35
CA SER A 30 4.24 -4.73 10.56
C SER A 30 5.54 -5.42 10.96
N GLU A 31 5.47 -6.72 11.10
CA GLU A 31 6.61 -7.56 11.48
C GLU A 31 6.97 -8.50 10.35
N GLN A 32 8.24 -8.90 10.30
CA GLN A 32 8.72 -9.91 9.37
C GLN A 32 8.00 -11.24 9.64
N ASP A 33 7.47 -11.85 8.60
CA ASP A 33 6.81 -13.16 8.70
C ASP A 33 7.83 -14.26 8.42
N LEU A 34 8.39 -14.82 9.48
CA LEU A 34 9.39 -15.87 9.39
C LEU A 34 8.80 -17.24 9.01
N GLU A 35 7.47 -17.39 9.11
CA GLU A 35 6.78 -18.62 8.74
C GLU A 35 6.42 -18.66 7.24
N SER A 36 6.60 -17.55 6.53
CA SER A 36 6.34 -17.50 5.10
C SER A 36 7.40 -18.25 4.32
N ILE A 37 7.02 -19.39 3.73
CA ILE A 37 7.93 -20.26 2.99
C ILE A 37 8.43 -19.56 1.72
N SER A 38 7.54 -18.91 1.00
CA SER A 38 7.88 -18.24 -0.26
C SER A 38 8.48 -16.84 -0.06
N GLY A 39 8.34 -16.26 1.11
CA GLY A 39 8.64 -14.85 1.36
C GLY A 39 7.64 -13.88 0.75
N LYS A 40 6.65 -14.37 0.01
CA LYS A 40 5.67 -13.57 -0.72
C LYS A 40 4.31 -13.48 -0.02
N THR A 41 4.27 -13.83 1.24
CA THR A 41 3.13 -13.66 2.12
C THR A 41 3.60 -13.08 3.45
N ASN A 42 2.73 -12.30 4.08
CA ASN A 42 2.98 -11.76 5.41
C ASN A 42 1.64 -11.73 6.16
N GLN A 43 1.52 -12.61 7.14
CA GLN A 43 0.27 -12.76 7.91
C GLN A 43 -0.01 -11.52 8.77
N TYR A 44 1.02 -10.85 9.25
CA TYR A 44 0.85 -9.65 10.08
C TYR A 44 0.29 -8.50 9.25
N GLU A 45 0.81 -8.32 8.04
CA GLU A 45 0.28 -7.32 7.12
C GLU A 45 -1.15 -7.65 6.70
N ALA A 46 -1.45 -8.91 6.44
CA ALA A 46 -2.81 -9.31 6.08
C ALA A 46 -3.82 -8.99 7.20
N ARG A 47 -3.44 -9.21 8.45
CA ARG A 47 -4.28 -8.85 9.61
C ARG A 47 -4.44 -7.34 9.76
N ILE A 48 -3.37 -6.59 9.52
CA ILE A 48 -3.41 -5.12 9.54
C ILE A 48 -4.37 -4.62 8.46
N VAL A 49 -4.26 -5.15 7.25
CA VAL A 49 -5.16 -4.79 6.14
C VAL A 49 -6.62 -5.07 6.52
N ALA A 50 -6.90 -6.23 7.09
CA ALA A 50 -8.25 -6.58 7.52
C ALA A 50 -8.77 -5.63 8.61
N GLY A 51 -7.94 -5.28 9.57
CA GLY A 51 -8.28 -4.34 10.64
C GLY A 51 -8.57 -2.95 10.09
N LEU A 52 -7.75 -2.45 9.17
CA LEU A 52 -7.96 -1.16 8.52
C LEU A 52 -9.24 -1.17 7.66
N ALA A 53 -9.48 -2.25 6.93
CA ALA A 53 -10.68 -2.40 6.12
C ALA A 53 -11.96 -2.34 6.99
N ARG A 54 -11.91 -2.99 8.13
CA ARG A 54 -13.02 -2.94 9.10
C ARG A 54 -13.24 -1.52 9.61
N GLU A 55 -12.17 -0.80 9.95
CA GLU A 55 -12.28 0.58 10.41
C GLU A 55 -12.89 1.50 9.35
N VAL A 56 -12.47 1.35 8.09
CA VAL A 56 -13.03 2.12 6.97
C VAL A 56 -14.51 1.79 6.78
N TYR A 57 -14.88 0.52 6.83
CA TYR A 57 -16.27 0.10 6.72
C TYR A 57 -17.13 0.73 7.83
N LEU A 58 -16.66 0.71 9.06
CA LEU A 58 -17.39 1.30 10.18
C LEU A 58 -17.49 2.82 10.09
N ALA A 59 -16.45 3.47 9.58
CA ALA A 59 -16.44 4.93 9.42
C ALA A 59 -17.38 5.42 8.33
N TYR A 60 -17.51 4.68 7.24
CA TYR A 60 -18.39 5.03 6.13
C TYR A 60 -19.84 4.65 6.36
N GLU A 61 -20.09 3.67 7.22
CA GLU A 61 -21.44 3.19 7.54
C GLU A 61 -22.23 2.83 6.27
N GLU A 62 -23.41 3.42 6.09
CA GLU A 62 -24.29 3.16 4.95
C GLU A 62 -23.73 3.63 3.61
N GLU A 63 -22.78 4.56 3.64
CA GLU A 63 -22.17 5.10 2.43
C GLU A 63 -21.04 4.21 1.89
N PHE A 64 -20.70 3.13 2.59
CA PHE A 64 -19.66 2.23 2.11
C PHE A 64 -20.11 1.52 0.83
N ASP A 65 -19.32 1.71 -0.23
CA ASP A 65 -19.53 1.05 -1.51
C ASP A 65 -18.28 0.25 -1.88
N PRO A 66 -18.37 -1.08 -1.98
CA PRO A 66 -17.20 -1.92 -2.28
C PRO A 66 -16.46 -1.52 -3.55
N ASN A 67 -17.15 -0.89 -4.51
CA ASN A 67 -16.55 -0.49 -5.78
C ASN A 67 -15.98 0.92 -5.79
N ARG A 68 -16.20 1.70 -4.74
CA ARG A 68 -15.80 3.11 -4.70
C ARG A 68 -15.03 3.50 -3.45
N THR A 69 -15.31 2.86 -2.33
CA THR A 69 -14.76 3.28 -1.03
C THR A 69 -13.37 2.73 -0.79
N LEU A 70 -13.16 1.45 -0.99
CA LEU A 70 -11.96 0.78 -0.51
C LEU A 70 -11.40 -0.20 -1.54
N GLY A 71 -10.08 -0.17 -1.70
CA GLY A 71 -9.35 -1.16 -2.46
C GLY A 71 -8.02 -1.50 -1.79
N VAL A 72 -7.48 -2.65 -2.11
CA VAL A 72 -6.21 -3.13 -1.57
C VAL A 72 -5.27 -3.46 -2.73
N ILE A 73 -4.03 -3.01 -2.62
CA ILE A 73 -2.99 -3.28 -3.60
C ILE A 73 -1.83 -3.98 -2.90
N THR A 74 -1.31 -5.03 -3.51
CA THR A 74 -0.12 -5.74 -3.03
C THR A 74 0.66 -6.30 -4.22
N PRO A 75 2.00 -6.43 -4.13
CA PRO A 75 2.80 -6.94 -5.23
C PRO A 75 2.60 -8.42 -5.56
N TYR A 76 2.13 -9.23 -4.61
CA TYR A 76 2.12 -10.68 -4.76
C TYR A 76 0.71 -11.27 -4.68
N ARG A 77 0.40 -12.14 -5.65
CA ARG A 77 -0.90 -12.84 -5.69
C ARG A 77 -1.15 -13.72 -4.46
N SER A 78 -0.09 -14.33 -3.93
CA SER A 78 -0.22 -15.15 -2.71
C SER A 78 -0.67 -14.32 -1.51
N GLN A 79 -0.26 -13.05 -1.45
CA GLN A 79 -0.70 -12.15 -0.39
C GLN A 79 -2.18 -11.78 -0.56
N ILE A 80 -2.67 -11.67 -1.78
CA ILE A 80 -4.09 -11.43 -2.05
C ILE A 80 -4.95 -12.51 -1.42
N ALA A 81 -4.58 -13.78 -1.62
CA ALA A 81 -5.33 -14.91 -1.05
C ALA A 81 -5.36 -14.86 0.49
N LEU A 82 -4.25 -14.51 1.10
CA LEU A 82 -4.13 -14.39 2.54
C LEU A 82 -4.98 -13.23 3.10
N ILE A 83 -4.94 -12.09 2.43
CA ILE A 83 -5.78 -10.93 2.78
C ILE A 83 -7.26 -11.28 2.69
N ARG A 84 -7.68 -11.95 1.61
CA ARG A 84 -9.08 -12.37 1.45
C ARG A 84 -9.52 -13.29 2.58
N LYS A 85 -8.66 -14.21 2.99
CA LYS A 85 -8.94 -15.10 4.11
C LYS A 85 -9.18 -14.32 5.41
N GLU A 86 -8.33 -13.34 5.68
CA GLU A 86 -8.47 -12.50 6.88
C GLU A 86 -9.74 -11.64 6.83
N LEU A 87 -10.09 -11.12 5.65
CA LEU A 87 -11.33 -10.35 5.47
C LEU A 87 -12.58 -11.22 5.64
N GLN A 88 -12.56 -12.44 5.12
CA GLN A 88 -13.68 -13.38 5.28
C GLN A 88 -13.93 -13.73 6.73
N ALA A 89 -12.88 -13.82 7.53
CA ALA A 89 -13.00 -14.11 8.96
C ALA A 89 -13.74 -13.01 9.72
N LEU A 90 -13.83 -11.79 9.20
CA LEU A 90 -14.59 -10.69 9.79
C LEU A 90 -16.10 -10.86 9.61
N ALA A 91 -16.54 -11.71 8.67
CA ALA A 91 -17.95 -11.95 8.37
C ALA A 91 -18.73 -10.67 8.00
N ILE A 92 -18.10 -9.75 7.29
CA ILE A 92 -18.71 -8.52 6.77
C ILE A 92 -18.87 -8.68 5.25
N PRO A 93 -20.08 -8.93 4.72
CA PRO A 93 -20.25 -9.24 3.29
C PRO A 93 -19.71 -8.17 2.34
N ALA A 94 -19.83 -6.90 2.69
CA ALA A 94 -19.33 -5.82 1.85
C ALA A 94 -17.81 -5.88 1.66
N LEU A 95 -17.06 -6.30 2.68
CA LEU A 95 -15.62 -6.42 2.59
C LEU A 95 -15.16 -7.61 1.73
N SER A 96 -16.01 -8.60 1.52
CA SER A 96 -15.70 -9.70 0.60
C SER A 96 -15.78 -9.27 -0.86
N ARG A 97 -16.36 -8.11 -1.15
CA ARG A 97 -16.57 -7.61 -2.51
C ARG A 97 -15.60 -6.49 -2.91
N ILE A 98 -14.73 -6.04 -2.03
CA ILE A 98 -13.74 -5.02 -2.40
C ILE A 98 -12.71 -5.59 -3.36
N SER A 99 -12.11 -4.72 -4.17
CA SER A 99 -11.04 -5.10 -5.09
C SER A 99 -9.73 -5.27 -4.31
N ILE A 100 -9.11 -6.42 -4.49
CA ILE A 100 -7.76 -6.69 -3.99
C ILE A 100 -6.97 -7.21 -5.19
N ASP A 101 -5.94 -6.48 -5.60
CA ASP A 101 -5.21 -6.86 -6.81
C ASP A 101 -3.74 -6.46 -6.74
N THR A 102 -2.99 -6.98 -7.71
CA THR A 102 -1.62 -6.53 -7.91
C THR A 102 -1.62 -5.16 -8.55
N VAL A 103 -0.49 -4.48 -8.45
CA VAL A 103 -0.31 -3.14 -9.00
C VAL A 103 -0.65 -3.09 -10.49
N GLU A 104 -0.20 -4.11 -11.24
CA GLU A 104 -0.37 -4.20 -12.68
C GLU A 104 -1.84 -4.29 -13.09
N ARG A 105 -2.67 -4.92 -12.29
CA ARG A 105 -4.10 -5.09 -12.57
C ARG A 105 -4.96 -3.95 -12.04
N TYR A 106 -4.43 -3.17 -11.11
CA TYR A 106 -5.19 -2.09 -10.46
C TYR A 106 -5.22 -0.80 -11.27
N GLN A 107 -4.79 -0.81 -12.50
CA GLN A 107 -4.69 0.37 -13.36
C GLN A 107 -6.08 0.95 -13.69
N GLY A 108 -6.18 2.28 -13.64
CA GLY A 108 -7.38 3.02 -14.01
C GLY A 108 -8.51 3.00 -12.96
N SER A 109 -8.29 2.35 -11.82
CA SER A 109 -9.34 2.16 -10.82
C SER A 109 -9.03 2.95 -9.54
N GLU A 110 -9.76 4.05 -9.31
CA GLU A 110 -9.61 4.86 -8.11
C GLU A 110 -10.58 4.44 -7.00
N ARG A 111 -10.16 4.66 -5.75
CA ARG A 111 -10.97 4.45 -4.55
C ARG A 111 -10.77 5.62 -3.60
N ASP A 112 -11.72 5.84 -2.71
CA ASP A 112 -11.55 6.83 -1.64
C ASP A 112 -10.36 6.46 -0.77
N VAL A 113 -10.28 5.20 -0.37
CA VAL A 113 -9.21 4.67 0.47
C VAL A 113 -8.51 3.51 -0.24
N ILE A 114 -7.20 3.56 -0.28
CA ILE A 114 -6.35 2.47 -0.74
C ILE A 114 -5.50 1.99 0.43
N ILE A 115 -5.37 0.69 0.55
CA ILE A 115 -4.43 0.06 1.48
C ILE A 115 -3.38 -0.67 0.64
N TYR A 116 -2.11 -0.32 0.84
CA TYR A 116 -0.99 -0.95 0.15
C TYR A 116 -0.22 -1.83 1.13
N SER A 117 -0.14 -3.13 0.83
CA SER A 117 0.64 -4.09 1.59
C SER A 117 1.92 -4.41 0.83
N PHE A 118 3.06 -3.98 1.36
CA PHE A 118 4.36 -4.21 0.73
C PHE A 118 4.72 -5.69 0.62
N CYS A 119 4.42 -6.44 1.67
CA CYS A 119 4.71 -7.88 1.75
C CYS A 119 6.18 -8.19 1.47
N VAL A 120 7.09 -7.49 2.16
CA VAL A 120 8.52 -7.70 2.05
C VAL A 120 9.04 -8.31 3.35
N ASN A 121 9.48 -9.55 3.29
CA ASN A 121 10.01 -10.29 4.44
C ASN A 121 11.54 -10.38 4.46
N HIS A 122 12.19 -10.20 3.32
CA HIS A 122 13.63 -10.39 3.17
C HIS A 122 14.26 -9.26 2.37
N LEU A 123 15.49 -8.93 2.71
CA LEU A 123 16.23 -7.86 2.03
C LEU A 123 16.36 -8.08 0.52
N TYR A 124 16.50 -9.33 0.08
CA TYR A 124 16.63 -9.60 -1.36
C TYR A 124 15.40 -9.20 -2.15
N GLN A 125 14.21 -9.17 -1.51
CA GLN A 125 12.99 -8.76 -2.19
C GLN A 125 13.00 -7.29 -2.60
N LEU A 126 13.78 -6.46 -1.93
CA LEU A 126 13.92 -5.05 -2.28
C LEU A 126 14.59 -4.83 -3.64
N ARG A 127 15.30 -5.83 -4.18
CA ARG A 127 15.91 -5.75 -5.50
C ARG A 127 14.90 -5.92 -6.63
N PHE A 128 13.82 -6.63 -6.37
CA PHE A 128 12.83 -7.01 -7.38
C PHE A 128 11.50 -6.28 -7.21
N LEU A 129 11.18 -5.87 -5.99
CA LEU A 129 9.91 -5.22 -5.69
C LEU A 129 9.77 -3.87 -6.39
N PRO A 130 10.76 -2.95 -6.31
CA PRO A 130 10.64 -1.65 -6.97
C PRO A 130 10.75 -1.83 -8.49
N ASN A 131 9.70 -1.48 -9.21
CA ASN A 131 9.76 -1.32 -10.66
C ASN A 131 10.29 0.09 -10.92
N LEU A 132 11.62 0.23 -10.80
CA LEU A 132 12.28 1.52 -10.89
C LEU A 132 12.51 1.90 -12.35
N THR A 133 12.11 3.10 -12.69
CA THR A 133 12.49 3.76 -13.95
C THR A 133 13.20 5.05 -13.63
N GLU A 134 14.06 5.48 -14.53
CA GLU A 134 14.77 6.74 -14.41
C GLU A 134 14.13 7.76 -15.34
N GLU A 135 13.66 8.86 -14.76
CA GLU A 135 13.13 10.00 -15.50
C GLU A 135 13.90 11.24 -15.03
N ASP A 136 14.54 11.93 -15.97
CA ASP A 136 15.34 13.14 -15.69
C ASP A 136 16.38 12.94 -14.57
N GLY A 137 17.02 11.77 -14.53
CA GLY A 137 18.01 11.43 -13.52
C GLY A 137 17.44 11.03 -12.16
N VAL A 138 16.11 10.88 -12.04
CA VAL A 138 15.43 10.51 -10.81
C VAL A 138 14.83 9.11 -10.93
N GLN A 139 15.13 8.26 -9.98
CA GLN A 139 14.51 6.92 -9.90
C GLN A 139 13.09 7.02 -9.37
N ILE A 140 12.15 6.41 -10.08
CA ILE A 140 10.73 6.40 -9.74
C ILE A 140 10.28 4.96 -9.50
N ASP A 141 9.67 4.70 -8.36
CA ASP A 141 9.00 3.43 -8.09
C ASP A 141 7.59 3.47 -8.67
N ARG A 142 7.40 2.80 -9.81
CA ARG A 142 6.12 2.78 -10.51
C ARG A 142 5.03 2.06 -9.73
N LYS A 143 5.39 1.02 -8.98
CA LYS A 143 4.40 0.27 -8.19
C LYS A 143 3.83 1.13 -7.06
N LEU A 144 4.73 1.79 -6.35
CA LEU A 144 4.31 2.73 -5.31
C LEU A 144 3.50 3.88 -5.90
N ASN A 145 3.92 4.41 -7.05
CA ASN A 145 3.22 5.50 -7.72
C ASN A 145 1.78 5.12 -8.08
N VAL A 146 1.55 3.92 -8.58
CA VAL A 146 0.19 3.46 -8.88
C VAL A 146 -0.67 3.49 -7.61
N ALA A 147 -0.16 2.95 -6.50
CA ALA A 147 -0.89 2.97 -5.23
C ALA A 147 -1.25 4.40 -4.82
N LEU A 148 -0.26 5.31 -4.90
CA LEU A 148 -0.44 6.72 -4.51
C LEU A 148 -1.48 7.43 -5.38
N THR A 149 -1.52 7.13 -6.68
CA THR A 149 -2.43 7.78 -7.62
C THR A 149 -3.85 7.21 -7.60
N ARG A 150 -4.07 6.08 -6.94
CA ARG A 150 -5.39 5.44 -6.88
C ARG A 150 -6.22 5.83 -5.67
N ALA A 151 -5.59 6.43 -4.65
CA ALA A 151 -6.29 6.88 -3.45
C ALA A 151 -6.78 8.32 -3.62
N ARG A 152 -8.08 8.53 -3.48
CA ARG A 152 -8.67 9.87 -3.56
C ARG A 152 -8.60 10.63 -2.24
N LYS A 153 -8.78 9.94 -1.12
CA LYS A 153 -8.91 10.58 0.20
C LYS A 153 -7.88 10.12 1.21
N GLN A 154 -7.49 8.84 1.18
CA GLN A 154 -6.55 8.29 2.15
C GLN A 154 -5.80 7.10 1.56
N LEU A 155 -4.49 7.06 1.79
CA LEU A 155 -3.66 5.90 1.53
C LEU A 155 -3.10 5.38 2.84
N PHE A 156 -3.29 4.09 3.10
CA PHE A 156 -2.59 3.37 4.15
C PHE A 156 -1.53 2.48 3.53
N ILE A 157 -0.34 2.49 4.13
CA ILE A 157 0.76 1.61 3.71
C ILE A 157 1.14 0.77 4.92
N THR A 158 1.27 -0.54 4.74
CA THR A 158 1.82 -1.42 5.75
C THR A 158 3.01 -2.19 5.22
N GLY A 159 4.00 -2.38 6.06
CA GLY A 159 5.23 -3.06 5.73
C GLY A 159 6.14 -3.16 6.93
N VAL A 160 7.28 -3.80 6.76
CA VAL A 160 8.29 -3.99 7.81
C VAL A 160 9.32 -2.86 7.72
N PRO A 161 9.27 -1.87 8.63
CA PRO A 161 10.13 -0.69 8.49
C PRO A 161 11.62 -1.01 8.53
N GLU A 162 12.04 -1.99 9.32
CA GLU A 162 13.43 -2.40 9.42
C GLU A 162 13.99 -2.92 8.10
N ILE A 163 13.15 -3.56 7.29
CA ILE A 163 13.54 -4.06 5.96
C ILE A 163 13.43 -2.95 4.93
N LEU A 164 12.29 -2.25 4.91
CA LEU A 164 12.03 -1.20 3.92
C LEU A 164 13.06 -0.07 3.98
N SER A 165 13.58 0.25 5.17
CA SER A 165 14.57 1.32 5.35
C SER A 165 15.89 1.08 4.62
N HIS A 166 16.16 -0.15 4.16
CA HIS A 166 17.34 -0.46 3.35
C HIS A 166 17.21 0.00 1.88
N ASN A 167 16.02 0.39 1.45
CA ASN A 167 15.80 1.02 0.15
C ASN A 167 15.69 2.54 0.33
N SER A 168 16.44 3.31 -0.44
CA SER A 168 16.51 4.76 -0.26
C SER A 168 15.17 5.48 -0.46
N ILE A 169 14.34 4.99 -1.39
CA ILE A 169 13.00 5.55 -1.65
C ILE A 169 12.10 5.28 -0.46
N TYR A 170 12.07 4.04 0.00
CA TYR A 170 11.21 3.64 1.12
C TYR A 170 11.67 4.23 2.44
N GLN A 171 12.99 4.35 2.65
CA GLN A 171 13.53 5.02 3.82
C GLN A 171 13.04 6.48 3.89
N TYR A 172 13.05 7.17 2.78
CA TYR A 172 12.56 8.54 2.75
C TYR A 172 11.05 8.61 2.95
N LEU A 173 10.30 7.72 2.31
CA LEU A 173 8.86 7.63 2.51
C LEU A 173 8.55 7.47 4.00
N LEU A 174 9.22 6.56 4.68
CA LEU A 174 9.03 6.34 6.11
C LEU A 174 9.35 7.58 6.94
N LYS A 175 10.42 8.30 6.62
CA LYS A 175 10.78 9.54 7.32
C LYS A 175 9.75 10.64 7.14
N THR A 176 9.02 10.61 6.04
CA THR A 176 8.01 11.63 5.71
C THR A 176 6.66 11.34 6.37
N ILE A 177 6.26 10.07 6.45
CA ILE A 177 4.90 9.67 6.84
C ILE A 177 4.83 8.88 8.15
N TYR A 178 5.96 8.43 8.67
CA TYR A 178 6.04 7.60 9.91
C TYR A 178 6.68 8.33 11.11
#